data_d61f798b587011e3739e02ca8a1e9f39
#
_entry.id   d61f798b587011e3739e02ca8a1e9f39
#
_cell.length_a   1.000
_cell.length_b   1.000
_cell.length_c   1.000
_cell.angle_alpha   90.00
_cell.angle_beta   90.00
_cell.angle_gamma   90.00
#
_symmetry.space_group_name_H-M   'P 1'
#
loop_
_entity.id
_entity.type
_entity.pdbx_description
1 polymer ?
#
loop_
_entity_poly.entity_id
_entity_poly.type
_entity_poly.pdbx_seq_one_letter_code
_entity_poly.pdbx_strand_id
1 'polypeptide(L)'
;MTFAQPIWFAALILLPLLFLLKKKGYLGFSDNRLLGGQTRGLRLWARLPLFLAAIALTLLVVALARPQVPGEPVHKTTPGRDIILAVDISYSMTFPFKGKLEPHETPPELAFKTPYLERRHEEKGLKFIAPKEGLQRIHPLQNALLQFIENRWVQKTGDRMGLIVFDVRPRYGWPLTDDLRQLYRKAQFIQNNLGTGTNFGNSPPGPIDLAVEHFKESGQAKSKVLILVTDGEDSIEPETKARLIELISENNIRLYLVGVGETLATKNVDILKVADAVGGKVFRVEDAGAMADCFATIDRMEKSEVTVSQMETRNDVFFYFVWAALVAFGLFLLAEVFILTR
;
A
#
# COMPACT_ATOMS: atom_id res chain seq x y z
N MET A 1 27.73 -5.42 0.87
CA MET A 1 27.94 -4.70 2.14
C MET A 1 28.42 -3.31 1.80
N THR A 2 27.73 -2.27 2.22
CA THR A 2 28.09 -0.86 2.01
C THR A 2 28.31 -0.20 3.35
N PHE A 3 29.08 0.89 3.39
CA PHE A 3 29.35 1.61 4.64
C PHE A 3 28.65 2.99 4.55
N ALA A 4 27.85 3.32 5.57
CA ALA A 4 27.13 4.60 5.61
C ALA A 4 28.07 5.78 5.89
N GLN A 5 29.16 5.54 6.65
CA GLN A 5 30.10 6.58 7.06
C GLN A 5 31.55 6.12 6.88
N PRO A 6 32.05 5.98 5.64
CA PRO A 6 33.39 5.44 5.35
C PRO A 6 34.53 6.34 5.87
N ILE A 7 34.25 7.59 6.23
CA ILE A 7 35.24 8.54 6.75
C ILE A 7 35.93 8.01 8.03
N TRP A 8 35.25 7.16 8.81
CA TRP A 8 35.83 6.58 10.03
C TRP A 8 37.01 5.66 9.77
N PHE A 9 37.17 5.12 8.57
CA PHE A 9 38.37 4.35 8.23
C PHE A 9 39.68 5.17 8.29
N ALA A 10 39.56 6.51 8.20
CA ALA A 10 40.72 7.38 8.42
C ALA A 10 41.33 7.24 9.82
N ALA A 11 40.51 6.85 10.82
CA ALA A 11 41.00 6.57 12.17
C ALA A 11 41.97 5.38 12.24
N LEU A 12 41.95 4.47 11.25
CA LEU A 12 42.93 3.36 11.17
C LEU A 12 44.35 3.85 10.95
N ILE A 13 44.57 5.06 10.45
CA ILE A 13 45.88 5.69 10.30
C ILE A 13 46.56 5.88 11.68
N LEU A 14 45.75 5.99 12.75
CA LEU A 14 46.27 6.11 14.13
C LEU A 14 46.68 4.77 14.76
N LEU A 15 46.34 3.62 14.16
CA LEU A 15 46.68 2.29 14.66
C LEU A 15 48.23 2.10 14.87
N PRO A 16 49.10 2.51 13.96
CA PRO A 16 50.54 2.41 14.18
C PRO A 16 51.04 3.17 15.41
N LEU A 17 50.33 4.27 15.78
CA LEU A 17 50.70 5.06 16.95
C LEU A 17 50.61 4.27 18.26
N LEU A 18 49.67 3.31 18.36
CA LEU A 18 49.58 2.38 19.50
C LEU A 18 50.87 1.57 19.72
N PHE A 19 51.57 1.22 18.62
CA PHE A 19 52.83 0.48 18.70
C PHE A 19 54.00 1.38 19.07
N LEU A 20 53.90 2.68 18.81
CA LEU A 20 54.93 3.67 19.15
C LEU A 20 54.81 4.17 20.61
N LEU A 21 53.60 4.23 21.15
CA LEU A 21 53.31 4.76 22.49
C LEU A 21 53.66 3.78 23.63
N LYS A 22 54.00 2.53 23.35
CA LYS A 22 54.37 1.56 24.40
C LYS A 22 55.66 2.00 25.10
N LYS A 23 55.52 2.53 26.32
CA LYS A 23 56.66 2.84 27.16
C LYS A 23 57.49 1.56 27.38
N LYS A 24 58.78 1.62 27.11
CA LYS A 24 59.71 0.56 27.47
C LYS A 24 59.80 0.53 29.00
N GLY A 25 59.08 -0.41 29.61
CA GLY A 25 59.29 -0.72 31.04
C GLY A 25 60.63 -1.38 31.20
N TYR A 26 61.53 -0.73 31.83
CA TYR A 26 62.83 -1.31 32.23
C TYR A 26 62.62 -2.01 33.58
N LEU A 27 62.59 -3.36 33.58
CA LEU A 27 62.76 -4.12 34.79
C LEU A 27 64.32 -4.24 35.02
N GLY A 28 64.77 -3.57 36.05
CA GLY A 28 66.18 -3.69 36.44
C GLY A 28 66.39 -5.06 37.03
N PHE A 29 66.94 -6.00 36.25
CA PHE A 29 67.46 -7.27 36.76
C PHE A 29 68.96 -7.14 36.97
N SER A 30 69.38 -7.51 38.18
CA SER A 30 70.82 -7.47 38.57
C SER A 30 71.70 -8.57 37.94
N ASP A 31 71.11 -9.58 37.28
CA ASP A 31 71.87 -10.65 36.65
C ASP A 31 71.26 -11.09 35.31
N ASN A 32 71.93 -10.73 34.19
CA ASN A 32 71.56 -11.07 32.83
C ASN A 32 71.78 -12.54 32.44
N ARG A 33 72.42 -13.33 33.29
CA ARG A 33 72.78 -14.71 33.01
C ARG A 33 71.67 -15.71 33.16
N LEU A 34 70.55 -15.30 33.87
CA LEU A 34 69.34 -16.11 34.04
C LEU A 34 68.37 -16.06 32.86
N LEU A 35 68.62 -15.20 31.90
CA LEU A 35 67.74 -15.02 30.71
C LEU A 35 68.28 -15.78 29.47
N GLY A 36 69.13 -16.75 29.67
CA GLY A 36 69.70 -17.55 28.60
C GLY A 36 68.64 -18.37 27.84
N GLY A 37 68.48 -18.06 26.58
CA GLY A 37 67.90 -18.98 25.57
C GLY A 37 66.44 -19.02 25.28
N GLN A 38 65.49 -18.55 26.14
CA GLN A 38 64.08 -18.65 25.91
C GLN A 38 63.35 -17.32 25.52
N THR A 39 64.12 -16.33 25.13
CA THR A 39 63.58 -14.97 24.93
C THR A 39 62.66 -14.76 23.68
N ARG A 40 62.66 -15.66 22.69
CA ARG A 40 61.86 -15.51 21.47
C ARG A 40 60.39 -15.78 21.72
N GLY A 41 60.08 -16.83 22.48
CA GLY A 41 58.69 -17.16 22.84
C GLY A 41 58.05 -16.10 23.75
N LEU A 42 58.77 -15.67 24.80
CA LEU A 42 58.28 -14.62 25.71
C LEU A 42 58.04 -13.27 25.03
N ARG A 43 58.82 -12.91 24.01
CA ARG A 43 58.60 -11.68 23.23
C ARG A 43 57.30 -11.69 22.40
N LEU A 44 56.90 -12.86 21.91
CA LEU A 44 55.61 -13.00 21.21
C LEU A 44 54.44 -12.86 22.18
N TRP A 45 54.49 -13.52 23.33
CA TRP A 45 53.45 -13.43 24.37
C TRP A 45 53.32 -12.01 24.92
N ALA A 46 54.41 -11.28 25.10
CA ALA A 46 54.41 -9.89 25.55
C ALA A 46 53.78 -8.91 24.52
N ARG A 47 53.62 -9.32 23.28
CA ARG A 47 52.95 -8.52 22.24
C ARG A 47 51.47 -8.86 22.06
N LEU A 48 50.99 -9.97 22.64
CA LEU A 48 49.64 -10.46 22.51
C LEU A 48 48.58 -9.40 22.93
N PRO A 49 48.69 -8.69 24.07
CA PRO A 49 47.75 -7.66 24.44
C PRO A 49 47.67 -6.53 23.41
N LEU A 50 48.80 -6.11 22.86
CA LEU A 50 48.87 -5.06 21.87
C LEU A 50 48.12 -5.43 20.58
N PHE A 51 48.24 -6.69 20.14
CA PHE A 51 47.49 -7.20 18.99
C PHE A 51 45.99 -7.26 19.28
N LEU A 52 45.59 -7.70 20.48
CA LEU A 52 44.18 -7.73 20.88
C LEU A 52 43.60 -6.33 20.95
N ALA A 53 44.34 -5.36 21.49
CA ALA A 53 43.90 -3.94 21.49
C ALA A 53 43.75 -3.38 20.07
N ALA A 54 44.69 -3.71 19.17
CA ALA A 54 44.60 -3.29 17.77
C ALA A 54 43.40 -3.90 17.06
N ILE A 55 43.08 -5.18 17.30
CA ILE A 55 41.90 -5.84 16.78
C ILE A 55 40.64 -5.19 17.31
N ALA A 56 40.54 -4.94 18.64
CA ALA A 56 39.39 -4.29 19.24
C ALA A 56 39.15 -2.90 18.65
N LEU A 57 40.22 -2.10 18.48
CA LEU A 57 40.09 -0.76 17.89
C LEU A 57 39.69 -0.83 16.41
N THR A 58 40.25 -1.77 15.65
CA THR A 58 39.85 -1.96 14.24
C THR A 58 38.38 -2.32 14.12
N LEU A 59 37.89 -3.26 14.93
CA LEU A 59 36.46 -3.63 14.96
C LEU A 59 35.57 -2.47 15.36
N LEU A 60 36.00 -1.63 16.29
CA LEU A 60 35.28 -0.42 16.70
C LEU A 60 35.17 0.61 15.55
N VAL A 61 36.29 0.80 14.82
CA VAL A 61 36.27 1.69 13.63
C VAL A 61 35.35 1.15 12.55
N VAL A 62 35.36 -0.17 12.31
CA VAL A 62 34.42 -0.79 11.37
C VAL A 62 32.97 -0.58 11.83
N ALA A 63 32.68 -0.71 13.14
CA ALA A 63 31.37 -0.44 13.70
C ALA A 63 30.92 1.02 13.48
N LEU A 64 31.82 1.99 13.72
CA LEU A 64 31.59 3.42 13.49
C LEU A 64 31.35 3.75 12.01
N ALA A 65 31.97 3.00 11.09
CA ALA A 65 31.73 3.13 9.66
C ALA A 65 30.31 2.68 9.24
N ARG A 66 29.51 2.12 10.18
CA ARG A 66 28.13 1.67 9.99
C ARG A 66 27.98 0.76 8.77
N PRO A 67 28.47 -0.47 8.83
CA PRO A 67 28.28 -1.45 7.77
C PRO A 67 26.79 -1.76 7.61
N GLN A 68 26.32 -1.75 6.36
CA GLN A 68 24.93 -1.97 5.97
C GLN A 68 24.83 -3.15 5.01
N VAL A 69 23.83 -3.97 5.21
CA VAL A 69 23.44 -5.04 4.27
C VAL A 69 22.11 -4.66 3.61
N PRO A 70 21.87 -5.06 2.35
CA PRO A 70 20.56 -4.91 1.73
C PRO A 70 19.53 -5.57 2.62
N GLY A 71 18.50 -4.81 3.01
CA GLY A 71 17.31 -5.32 3.67
C GLY A 71 16.32 -5.86 2.65
N GLU A 72 15.25 -6.44 3.12
CA GLU A 72 14.12 -6.77 2.25
C GLU A 72 13.59 -5.47 1.63
N PRO A 73 13.31 -5.48 0.30
CA PRO A 73 12.74 -4.31 -0.35
C PRO A 73 11.38 -4.02 0.29
N VAL A 74 11.29 -2.95 1.06
CA VAL A 74 10.00 -2.44 1.49
C VAL A 74 9.38 -1.78 0.28
N HIS A 75 8.36 -2.41 -0.24
CA HIS A 75 7.48 -1.78 -1.21
C HIS A 75 6.80 -0.60 -0.51
N LYS A 76 7.45 0.56 -0.52
CA LYS A 76 6.75 1.79 -0.21
C LYS A 76 5.83 2.02 -1.41
N THR A 77 4.60 1.53 -1.31
CA THR A 77 3.56 1.89 -2.25
C THR A 77 3.52 3.41 -2.27
N THR A 78 3.95 4.00 -3.40
CA THR A 78 3.59 5.39 -3.70
C THR A 78 2.09 5.44 -3.45
N PRO A 79 1.56 6.49 -2.78
CA PRO A 79 0.14 6.56 -2.56
C PRO A 79 -0.54 6.27 -3.89
N GLY A 80 -1.31 5.20 -3.93
CA GLY A 80 -2.01 4.74 -5.10
C GLY A 80 -2.96 5.83 -5.57
N ARG A 81 -4.02 5.46 -6.18
CA ARG A 81 -5.06 6.40 -6.59
C ARG A 81 -6.11 6.52 -5.50
N ASP A 82 -6.78 7.64 -5.47
CA ASP A 82 -8.05 7.78 -4.77
C ASP A 82 -9.16 7.45 -5.77
N ILE A 83 -9.88 6.35 -5.54
CA ILE A 83 -10.93 5.84 -6.43
C ILE A 83 -12.26 5.92 -5.71
N ILE A 84 -13.23 6.66 -6.25
CA ILE A 84 -14.59 6.66 -5.76
C ILE A 84 -15.47 5.88 -6.74
N LEU A 85 -16.21 4.91 -6.20
CA LEU A 85 -17.22 4.14 -6.88
C LEU A 85 -18.57 4.82 -6.58
N ALA A 86 -19.18 5.47 -7.56
CA ALA A 86 -20.53 6.05 -7.45
C ALA A 86 -21.53 5.14 -8.16
N VAL A 87 -22.40 4.53 -7.38
CA VAL A 87 -23.30 3.45 -7.83
C VAL A 87 -24.75 3.90 -7.75
N ASP A 88 -25.41 3.86 -8.89
CA ASP A 88 -26.84 4.07 -8.99
C ASP A 88 -27.61 2.89 -8.36
N ILE A 89 -28.50 3.20 -7.41
CA ILE A 89 -29.37 2.25 -6.73
C ILE A 89 -30.85 2.57 -6.95
N SER A 90 -31.15 3.37 -7.95
CA SER A 90 -32.53 3.74 -8.32
C SER A 90 -33.37 2.54 -8.75
N TYR A 91 -34.66 2.76 -8.86
CA TYR A 91 -35.61 1.72 -9.22
C TYR A 91 -35.29 1.04 -10.56
N SER A 92 -34.82 1.78 -11.56
CA SER A 92 -34.43 1.22 -12.87
C SER A 92 -33.30 0.18 -12.82
N MET A 93 -32.49 0.21 -11.77
CA MET A 93 -31.48 -0.83 -11.53
C MET A 93 -32.08 -2.18 -11.09
N THR A 94 -33.38 -2.25 -10.80
CA THR A 94 -34.12 -3.51 -10.56
C THR A 94 -34.55 -4.18 -11.87
N PHE A 95 -34.43 -3.51 -13.00
CA PHE A 95 -34.93 -4.03 -14.28
C PHE A 95 -34.12 -5.29 -14.70
N PRO A 96 -34.77 -6.19 -15.46
CA PRO A 96 -34.14 -7.41 -15.95
C PRO A 96 -32.86 -7.11 -16.73
N PHE A 97 -31.86 -7.97 -16.54
CA PHE A 97 -30.59 -7.86 -17.21
C PHE A 97 -30.22 -9.18 -17.89
N LYS A 98 -29.53 -9.12 -19.03
CA LYS A 98 -29.16 -10.28 -19.84
C LYS A 98 -27.96 -11.01 -19.24
N GLY A 99 -27.81 -12.28 -19.55
CA GLY A 99 -26.67 -13.10 -19.22
C GLY A 99 -26.89 -13.99 -17.99
N LYS A 100 -25.84 -14.70 -17.60
CA LYS A 100 -25.80 -15.52 -16.39
C LYS A 100 -24.85 -14.89 -15.40
N LEU A 101 -25.29 -14.80 -14.15
CA LEU A 101 -24.41 -14.38 -13.07
C LEU A 101 -23.62 -15.60 -12.61
N GLU A 102 -22.31 -15.55 -12.78
CA GLU A 102 -21.41 -16.47 -12.08
C GLU A 102 -21.24 -15.96 -10.63
N PRO A 103 -21.59 -16.76 -9.64
CA PRO A 103 -21.46 -16.33 -8.24
C PRO A 103 -20.00 -15.98 -7.95
N HIS A 104 -19.78 -14.79 -7.42
CA HIS A 104 -18.47 -14.42 -6.94
C HIS A 104 -18.21 -15.11 -5.59
N GLU A 105 -17.21 -15.98 -5.55
CA GLU A 105 -16.79 -16.63 -4.30
C GLU A 105 -15.99 -15.65 -3.46
N THR A 106 -16.50 -15.32 -2.27
CA THR A 106 -15.82 -14.43 -1.35
C THR A 106 -14.55 -15.12 -0.80
N PRO A 107 -13.36 -14.52 -0.98
CA PRO A 107 -12.15 -15.06 -0.39
C PRO A 107 -12.26 -15.21 1.14
N PRO A 108 -11.70 -16.28 1.73
CA PRO A 108 -11.80 -16.53 3.18
C PRO A 108 -11.32 -15.36 4.04
N GLU A 109 -10.33 -14.61 3.55
CA GLU A 109 -9.76 -13.46 4.25
C GLU A 109 -10.69 -12.24 4.26
N LEU A 110 -11.59 -12.15 3.27
CA LEU A 110 -12.58 -11.09 3.14
C LEU A 110 -13.92 -11.47 3.76
N ALA A 111 -14.14 -12.77 4.02
CA ALA A 111 -15.35 -13.27 4.63
C ALA A 111 -15.54 -12.75 6.07
N PHE A 112 -16.79 -12.56 6.45
CA PHE A 112 -17.13 -12.27 7.85
C PHE A 112 -16.91 -13.52 8.73
N LYS A 113 -15.96 -13.44 9.66
CA LYS A 113 -15.67 -14.52 10.62
C LYS A 113 -16.38 -14.34 11.98
N THR A 114 -17.41 -13.53 12.08
CA THR A 114 -18.10 -13.35 13.35
C THR A 114 -19.30 -14.31 13.48
N PRO A 115 -19.28 -15.22 14.46
CA PRO A 115 -20.37 -16.20 14.68
C PRO A 115 -21.77 -15.57 14.81
N TYR A 116 -21.83 -14.30 15.23
CA TYR A 116 -23.08 -13.53 15.36
C TYR A 116 -23.65 -13.14 14.00
N LEU A 117 -22.80 -12.75 13.05
CA LEU A 117 -23.22 -12.33 11.71
C LEU A 117 -23.57 -13.54 10.85
N GLU A 118 -22.82 -14.65 10.99
CA GLU A 118 -23.15 -15.91 10.32
C GLU A 118 -24.54 -16.40 10.71
N ARG A 119 -24.88 -16.44 12.00
CA ARG A 119 -26.23 -16.78 12.48
C ARG A 119 -27.30 -15.85 11.94
N ARG A 120 -27.06 -14.54 11.89
CA ARG A 120 -28.04 -13.57 11.41
C ARG A 120 -28.25 -13.67 9.90
N HIS A 121 -27.23 -14.09 9.14
CA HIS A 121 -27.34 -14.39 7.71
C HIS A 121 -28.14 -15.67 7.47
N GLU A 122 -27.92 -16.71 8.26
CA GLU A 122 -28.69 -17.96 8.20
C GLU A 122 -30.14 -17.75 8.63
N GLU A 123 -30.39 -17.06 9.75
CA GLU A 123 -31.73 -16.81 10.29
C GLU A 123 -32.58 -15.86 9.41
N LYS A 124 -31.98 -14.88 8.74
CA LYS A 124 -32.72 -13.93 7.88
C LYS A 124 -32.80 -14.34 6.42
N GLY A 125 -32.24 -15.50 6.06
CA GLY A 125 -32.25 -15.94 4.67
C GLY A 125 -31.60 -14.93 3.72
N LEU A 126 -30.61 -14.16 4.18
CA LEU A 126 -29.75 -13.32 3.34
C LEU A 126 -28.78 -14.21 2.52
N LYS A 127 -29.23 -15.38 2.10
CA LYS A 127 -28.75 -15.95 0.85
C LYS A 127 -28.99 -14.85 -0.17
N PHE A 128 -27.99 -14.52 -0.97
CA PHE A 128 -28.22 -13.83 -2.22
C PHE A 128 -29.46 -14.47 -2.84
N ILE A 129 -30.60 -13.83 -2.67
CA ILE A 129 -31.81 -14.29 -3.29
C ILE A 129 -31.56 -13.97 -4.75
N ALA A 130 -31.12 -14.98 -5.52
CA ALA A 130 -31.31 -14.91 -6.95
C ALA A 130 -32.75 -14.45 -7.13
N PRO A 131 -32.99 -13.29 -7.79
CA PRO A 131 -34.31 -12.70 -7.81
C PRO A 131 -35.27 -13.76 -8.32
N LYS A 132 -36.43 -13.92 -7.67
CA LYS A 132 -37.44 -14.88 -8.08
C LYS A 132 -37.90 -14.68 -9.52
N GLU A 133 -37.55 -13.55 -10.14
CA GLU A 133 -38.00 -13.09 -11.46
C GLU A 133 -36.85 -12.78 -12.43
N GLY A 134 -35.66 -13.39 -12.27
CA GLY A 134 -34.55 -13.20 -13.19
C GLY A 134 -33.41 -12.32 -12.66
N LEU A 135 -32.36 -12.18 -13.46
CA LEU A 135 -31.20 -11.36 -13.15
C LEU A 135 -31.57 -9.87 -13.28
N GLN A 136 -31.28 -9.07 -12.25
CA GLN A 136 -31.44 -7.60 -12.27
C GLN A 136 -30.11 -6.91 -12.53
N ARG A 137 -30.11 -5.68 -13.05
CA ARG A 137 -28.91 -4.88 -13.36
C ARG A 137 -27.96 -4.73 -12.17
N ILE A 138 -28.48 -4.63 -10.94
CA ILE A 138 -27.67 -4.44 -9.72
C ILE A 138 -26.81 -5.66 -9.37
N HIS A 139 -27.23 -6.89 -9.68
CA HIS A 139 -26.52 -8.09 -9.26
C HIS A 139 -25.17 -8.28 -9.97
N PRO A 140 -25.08 -8.23 -11.33
CA PRO A 140 -23.79 -8.29 -12.00
C PRO A 140 -22.91 -7.08 -11.70
N LEU A 141 -23.51 -5.91 -11.46
CA LEU A 141 -22.76 -4.75 -11.01
C LEU A 141 -22.09 -5.01 -9.64
N GLN A 142 -22.85 -5.50 -8.67
CA GLN A 142 -22.30 -5.83 -7.35
C GLN A 142 -21.17 -6.86 -7.44
N ASN A 143 -21.35 -7.90 -8.25
CA ASN A 143 -20.30 -8.91 -8.49
C ASN A 143 -19.03 -8.28 -9.08
N ALA A 144 -19.16 -7.45 -10.09
CA ALA A 144 -18.03 -6.79 -10.74
C ALA A 144 -17.31 -5.82 -9.80
N LEU A 145 -18.05 -5.09 -8.96
CA LEU A 145 -17.49 -4.22 -7.92
C LEU A 145 -16.70 -5.03 -6.88
N LEU A 146 -17.24 -6.16 -6.42
CA LEU A 146 -16.55 -7.02 -5.46
C LEU A 146 -15.25 -7.56 -6.03
N GLN A 147 -15.25 -8.05 -7.28
CA GLN A 147 -14.04 -8.50 -7.97
C GLN A 147 -13.03 -7.38 -8.15
N PHE A 148 -13.48 -6.16 -8.48
CA PHE A 148 -12.61 -5.00 -8.65
C PHE A 148 -11.91 -4.62 -7.34
N ILE A 149 -12.64 -4.58 -6.23
CA ILE A 149 -12.09 -4.28 -4.90
C ILE A 149 -11.12 -5.39 -4.47
N GLU A 150 -11.50 -6.66 -4.67
CA GLU A 150 -10.66 -7.82 -4.35
C GLU A 150 -9.34 -7.78 -5.11
N ASN A 151 -9.38 -7.56 -6.43
CA ASN A 151 -8.18 -7.47 -7.25
C ASN A 151 -7.20 -6.41 -6.73
N ARG A 152 -7.71 -5.24 -6.28
CA ARG A 152 -6.89 -4.18 -5.70
C ARG A 152 -6.31 -4.57 -4.35
N TRP A 153 -7.09 -5.26 -3.53
CA TRP A 153 -6.64 -5.76 -2.25
C TRP A 153 -5.55 -6.84 -2.37
N VAL A 154 -5.76 -7.83 -3.25
CA VAL A 154 -4.80 -8.93 -3.49
C VAL A 154 -3.49 -8.40 -4.04
N GLN A 155 -3.54 -7.47 -4.98
CA GLN A 155 -2.36 -6.92 -5.66
C GLN A 155 -1.64 -5.84 -4.84
N LYS A 156 -2.21 -5.41 -3.71
CA LYS A 156 -1.64 -4.37 -2.83
C LYS A 156 -1.23 -3.12 -3.61
N THR A 157 -2.10 -2.64 -4.47
CA THR A 157 -1.84 -1.50 -5.36
C THR A 157 -1.60 -0.19 -4.62
N GLY A 158 -1.93 -0.14 -3.32
CA GLY A 158 -1.87 1.08 -2.51
C GLY A 158 -2.98 2.07 -2.80
N ASP A 159 -3.98 1.68 -3.60
CA ASP A 159 -5.15 2.50 -3.90
C ASP A 159 -6.04 2.64 -2.66
N ARG A 160 -6.59 3.83 -2.49
CA ARG A 160 -7.65 4.09 -1.54
C ARG A 160 -8.97 4.12 -2.30
N MET A 161 -9.98 3.50 -1.75
CA MET A 161 -11.26 3.41 -2.43
C MET A 161 -12.40 3.85 -1.53
N GLY A 162 -13.40 4.50 -2.10
CA GLY A 162 -14.63 4.90 -1.44
C GLY A 162 -15.86 4.48 -2.25
N LEU A 163 -16.99 4.41 -1.58
CA LEU A 163 -18.28 4.04 -2.16
C LEU A 163 -19.31 5.14 -1.91
N ILE A 164 -19.90 5.63 -2.97
CA ILE A 164 -21.09 6.47 -2.94
C ILE A 164 -22.23 5.67 -3.57
N VAL A 165 -23.37 5.62 -2.93
CA VAL A 165 -24.60 5.11 -3.51
C VAL A 165 -25.56 6.26 -3.73
N PHE A 166 -26.26 6.28 -4.85
CA PHE A 166 -27.19 7.37 -5.16
C PHE A 166 -28.46 6.89 -5.83
N ASP A 167 -29.50 7.63 -5.53
CA ASP A 167 -30.80 7.61 -6.14
C ASP A 167 -31.19 9.08 -6.36
N VAL A 168 -32.32 9.53 -5.80
CA VAL A 168 -32.69 10.95 -5.74
C VAL A 168 -31.70 11.76 -4.90
N ARG A 169 -31.00 11.12 -3.93
CA ARG A 169 -29.97 11.75 -3.10
C ARG A 169 -28.75 10.85 -2.96
N PRO A 170 -27.54 11.39 -3.17
CA PRO A 170 -26.33 10.62 -2.94
C PRO A 170 -26.05 10.46 -1.45
N ARG A 171 -25.44 9.35 -1.10
CA ARG A 171 -25.04 8.99 0.27
C ARG A 171 -23.70 8.30 0.26
N TYR A 172 -22.90 8.55 1.28
CA TYR A 172 -21.70 7.74 1.51
C TYR A 172 -22.08 6.31 1.87
N GLY A 173 -21.74 5.36 1.01
CA GLY A 173 -21.76 3.95 1.34
C GLY A 173 -20.57 3.60 2.21
N TRP A 174 -19.40 4.13 1.88
CA TRP A 174 -18.18 4.05 2.66
C TRP A 174 -17.18 5.14 2.23
N PRO A 175 -16.50 5.82 3.18
CA PRO A 175 -15.51 6.85 2.86
C PRO A 175 -14.26 6.27 2.20
N LEU A 176 -13.41 7.14 1.62
CA LEU A 176 -12.10 6.77 1.09
C LEU A 176 -11.24 6.10 2.15
N THR A 177 -10.84 4.86 1.89
CA THR A 177 -10.07 4.03 2.83
C THR A 177 -9.04 3.19 2.08
N ASP A 178 -7.93 2.88 2.75
CA ASP A 178 -6.95 1.87 2.39
C ASP A 178 -7.35 0.47 2.91
N ASP A 179 -8.28 0.40 3.88
CA ASP A 179 -8.86 -0.87 4.33
C ASP A 179 -9.93 -1.37 3.35
N LEU A 180 -9.45 -1.93 2.23
CA LEU A 180 -10.32 -2.46 1.18
C LEU A 180 -11.17 -3.65 1.65
N ARG A 181 -10.83 -4.29 2.78
CA ARG A 181 -11.65 -5.36 3.36
C ARG A 181 -12.96 -4.81 3.92
N GLN A 182 -12.91 -3.65 4.57
CA GLN A 182 -14.13 -3.00 5.06
C GLN A 182 -15.00 -2.51 3.90
N LEU A 183 -14.38 -1.93 2.88
CA LEU A 183 -15.09 -1.53 1.67
C LEU A 183 -15.76 -2.72 0.98
N TYR A 184 -15.04 -3.84 0.80
CA TYR A 184 -15.57 -5.08 0.23
C TYR A 184 -16.82 -5.55 0.97
N ARG A 185 -16.74 -5.58 2.32
CA ARG A 185 -17.86 -5.98 3.17
C ARG A 185 -19.06 -5.06 3.01
N LYS A 186 -18.84 -3.75 2.84
CA LYS A 186 -19.93 -2.79 2.59
C LYS A 186 -20.52 -2.94 1.20
N ALA A 187 -19.70 -3.18 0.19
CA ALA A 187 -20.16 -3.41 -1.18
C ALA A 187 -21.06 -4.65 -1.32
N GLN A 188 -20.88 -5.66 -0.45
CA GLN A 188 -21.78 -6.84 -0.40
C GLN A 188 -23.24 -6.49 -0.02
N PHE A 189 -23.48 -5.33 0.60
CA PHE A 189 -24.80 -4.91 1.06
C PHE A 189 -25.42 -3.82 0.19
N ILE A 190 -24.89 -3.57 -1.00
CA ILE A 190 -25.51 -2.66 -1.96
C ILE A 190 -26.86 -3.25 -2.37
N GLN A 191 -27.93 -2.50 -2.13
CA GLN A 191 -29.30 -2.89 -2.46
C GLN A 191 -29.99 -1.76 -3.19
N ASN A 192 -30.91 -2.11 -4.08
CA ASN A 192 -31.77 -1.12 -4.75
C ASN A 192 -32.70 -0.45 -3.77
N ASN A 193 -32.98 0.83 -4.01
CA ASN A 193 -33.96 1.58 -3.27
C ASN A 193 -35.24 1.61 -4.09
N LEU A 194 -36.18 0.73 -3.73
CA LEU A 194 -37.46 0.60 -4.45
C LEU A 194 -38.25 1.90 -4.40
N GLY A 195 -38.69 2.39 -5.56
CA GLY A 195 -39.57 3.52 -5.68
C GLY A 195 -38.89 4.90 -5.77
N THR A 196 -37.59 4.95 -5.93
CA THR A 196 -36.85 6.21 -6.13
C THR A 196 -36.35 6.36 -7.56
N GLY A 197 -36.28 7.61 -8.05
CA GLY A 197 -35.63 7.97 -9.31
C GLY A 197 -34.17 8.23 -9.15
N THR A 198 -33.54 8.87 -10.15
CA THR A 198 -32.15 9.26 -10.18
C THR A 198 -32.00 10.77 -10.18
N ASN A 199 -31.00 11.34 -9.54
CA ASN A 199 -30.64 12.76 -9.61
C ASN A 199 -29.13 12.92 -9.79
N PHE A 200 -28.72 13.44 -10.93
CA PHE A 200 -27.30 13.73 -11.21
C PHE A 200 -26.83 15.08 -10.65
N GLY A 201 -27.68 15.88 -10.04
CA GLY A 201 -27.31 17.16 -9.45
C GLY A 201 -28.22 18.33 -9.87
N ASN A 202 -29.34 18.10 -10.54
CA ASN A 202 -30.35 19.14 -10.77
C ASN A 202 -30.87 19.69 -9.43
N SER A 203 -30.95 18.83 -8.42
CA SER A 203 -31.15 19.22 -7.03
C SER A 203 -29.87 18.85 -6.23
N PRO A 204 -28.89 19.77 -6.07
CA PRO A 204 -27.65 19.47 -5.39
C PRO A 204 -27.82 19.06 -3.93
N PRO A 205 -26.93 18.18 -3.39
CA PRO A 205 -25.82 17.55 -4.10
C PRO A 205 -26.25 16.38 -4.97
N GLY A 206 -25.58 16.19 -6.14
CA GLY A 206 -25.60 14.96 -6.91
C GLY A 206 -24.41 14.04 -6.58
N PRO A 207 -24.28 12.86 -7.22
CA PRO A 207 -23.20 11.92 -6.95
C PRO A 207 -21.81 12.47 -7.28
N ILE A 208 -21.69 13.29 -8.32
CA ILE A 208 -20.43 13.94 -8.71
C ILE A 208 -20.07 15.04 -7.70
N ASP A 209 -21.04 15.83 -7.25
CA ASP A 209 -20.83 16.85 -6.22
C ASP A 209 -20.26 16.22 -4.95
N LEU A 210 -20.89 15.15 -4.47
CA LEU A 210 -20.45 14.44 -3.26
C LEU A 210 -19.08 13.79 -3.44
N ALA A 211 -18.76 13.26 -4.63
CA ALA A 211 -17.47 12.70 -4.93
C ALA A 211 -16.36 13.76 -4.92
N VAL A 212 -16.61 14.92 -5.52
CA VAL A 212 -15.67 16.05 -5.53
C VAL A 212 -15.40 16.57 -4.13
N GLU A 213 -16.46 16.76 -3.32
CA GLU A 213 -16.36 17.17 -1.93
C GLU A 213 -15.47 16.16 -1.15
N HIS A 214 -15.75 14.88 -1.31
CA HIS A 214 -15.00 13.83 -0.63
C HIS A 214 -13.53 13.76 -1.05
N PHE A 215 -13.22 13.96 -2.34
CA PHE A 215 -11.84 14.09 -2.80
C PHE A 215 -11.14 15.32 -2.24
N LYS A 216 -11.84 16.43 -2.00
CA LYS A 216 -11.27 17.63 -1.37
C LYS A 216 -10.97 17.43 0.10
N GLU A 217 -11.88 16.79 0.83
CA GLU A 217 -11.76 16.59 2.27
C GLU A 217 -10.80 15.47 2.66
N SER A 218 -10.87 14.36 1.94
CA SER A 218 -10.20 13.11 2.33
C SER A 218 -9.19 12.61 1.31
N GLY A 219 -9.10 13.20 0.12
CA GLY A 219 -8.18 12.79 -0.94
C GLY A 219 -6.73 13.05 -0.57
N GLN A 220 -5.87 12.07 -0.83
CA GLN A 220 -4.42 12.15 -0.56
C GLN A 220 -3.59 11.87 -1.81
N ALA A 221 -4.14 11.11 -2.76
CA ALA A 221 -3.46 10.77 -4.00
C ALA A 221 -3.50 11.91 -5.01
N LYS A 222 -2.45 12.01 -5.84
CA LYS A 222 -2.43 12.95 -6.97
C LYS A 222 -3.44 12.53 -8.06
N SER A 223 -3.65 11.24 -8.25
CA SER A 223 -4.58 10.68 -9.22
C SER A 223 -5.92 10.39 -8.55
N LYS A 224 -6.96 11.07 -9.02
CA LYS A 224 -8.34 10.93 -8.56
C LYS A 224 -9.16 10.28 -9.66
N VAL A 225 -9.85 9.21 -9.34
CA VAL A 225 -10.65 8.42 -10.28
C VAL A 225 -12.07 8.33 -9.77
N LEU A 226 -13.03 8.71 -10.60
CA LEU A 226 -14.46 8.53 -10.34
C LEU A 226 -15.02 7.50 -11.34
N ILE A 227 -15.54 6.39 -10.82
CA ILE A 227 -16.25 5.39 -11.60
C ILE A 227 -17.74 5.58 -11.30
N LEU A 228 -18.47 6.15 -12.25
CA LEU A 228 -19.90 6.40 -12.14
C LEU A 228 -20.67 5.32 -12.90
N VAL A 229 -21.47 4.57 -12.17
CA VAL A 229 -22.28 3.47 -12.73
C VAL A 229 -23.74 3.83 -12.64
N THR A 230 -24.41 3.89 -13.79
CA THR A 230 -25.83 4.29 -13.91
C THR A 230 -26.44 3.73 -15.20
N ASP A 231 -27.75 3.66 -15.26
CA ASP A 231 -28.47 3.42 -16.53
C ASP A 231 -28.85 4.71 -17.27
N GLY A 232 -28.54 5.87 -16.66
CA GLY A 232 -28.60 7.18 -17.30
C GLY A 232 -29.98 7.66 -17.67
N GLU A 233 -31.06 7.19 -17.02
CA GLU A 233 -32.45 7.52 -17.41
C GLU A 233 -32.87 8.94 -17.04
N ASP A 234 -32.08 9.68 -16.25
CA ASP A 234 -32.40 11.05 -15.83
C ASP A 234 -31.82 12.12 -16.76
N SER A 235 -32.53 13.22 -16.91
CA SER A 235 -32.12 14.40 -17.67
C SER A 235 -31.29 15.34 -16.79
N ILE A 236 -30.31 16.01 -17.38
CA ILE A 236 -29.47 16.99 -16.68
C ILE A 236 -29.71 18.37 -17.30
N GLU A 237 -30.07 19.35 -16.48
CA GLU A 237 -30.24 20.73 -16.92
C GLU A 237 -28.96 21.33 -17.46
N PRO A 238 -29.03 22.25 -18.46
CA PRO A 238 -27.81 22.83 -19.06
C PRO A 238 -26.88 23.48 -18.07
N GLU A 239 -27.39 24.20 -17.06
CA GLU A 239 -26.59 24.83 -16.01
C GLU A 239 -25.89 23.78 -15.13
N THR A 240 -26.63 22.73 -14.78
CA THR A 240 -26.05 21.59 -14.03
C THR A 240 -24.96 20.88 -14.82
N LYS A 241 -25.14 20.66 -16.14
CA LYS A 241 -24.11 20.07 -16.99
C LYS A 241 -22.85 20.91 -16.99
N ALA A 242 -22.96 22.22 -17.19
CA ALA A 242 -21.82 23.13 -17.18
C ALA A 242 -21.07 23.06 -15.83
N ARG A 243 -21.79 23.11 -14.73
CA ARG A 243 -21.24 23.00 -13.37
C ARG A 243 -20.53 21.67 -13.13
N LEU A 244 -21.11 20.54 -13.54
CA LEU A 244 -20.49 19.21 -13.36
C LEU A 244 -19.20 19.07 -14.18
N ILE A 245 -19.17 19.60 -15.41
CA ILE A 245 -17.99 19.61 -16.27
C ILE A 245 -16.87 20.43 -15.61
N GLU A 246 -17.18 21.61 -15.09
CA GLU A 246 -16.25 22.47 -14.37
C GLU A 246 -15.68 21.75 -13.13
N LEU A 247 -16.55 21.19 -12.28
CA LEU A 247 -16.15 20.47 -11.07
C LEU A 247 -15.17 19.33 -11.34
N ILE A 248 -15.44 18.50 -12.35
CA ILE A 248 -14.57 17.38 -12.73
C ILE A 248 -13.23 17.90 -13.25
N SER A 249 -13.25 18.90 -14.12
CA SER A 249 -12.06 19.44 -14.78
C SER A 249 -11.14 20.16 -13.80
N GLU A 250 -11.67 21.06 -12.98
CA GLU A 250 -10.89 21.82 -11.99
C GLU A 250 -10.21 20.92 -10.94
N ASN A 251 -10.84 19.81 -10.59
CA ASN A 251 -10.31 18.88 -9.60
C ASN A 251 -9.45 17.77 -10.22
N ASN A 252 -9.20 17.81 -11.54
CA ASN A 252 -8.41 16.82 -12.29
C ASN A 252 -8.90 15.39 -12.03
N ILE A 253 -10.22 15.17 -12.05
CA ILE A 253 -10.83 13.88 -11.80
C ILE A 253 -10.94 13.13 -13.12
N ARG A 254 -10.42 11.91 -13.18
CA ARG A 254 -10.60 11.00 -14.29
C ARG A 254 -11.93 10.29 -14.16
N LEU A 255 -12.81 10.53 -15.12
CA LEU A 255 -14.17 9.96 -15.11
C LEU A 255 -14.23 8.69 -15.97
N TYR A 256 -14.73 7.61 -15.37
CA TYR A 256 -15.21 6.42 -16.06
C TYR A 256 -16.72 6.33 -15.90
N LEU A 257 -17.44 6.40 -17.00
CA LEU A 257 -18.90 6.23 -17.00
C LEU A 257 -19.23 4.81 -17.46
N VAL A 258 -19.86 4.03 -16.59
CA VAL A 258 -20.32 2.68 -16.87
C VAL A 258 -21.84 2.73 -17.03
N GLY A 259 -22.28 2.66 -18.28
CA GLY A 259 -23.69 2.69 -18.65
C GLY A 259 -24.29 1.30 -18.67
N VAL A 260 -25.29 1.07 -17.84
CA VAL A 260 -25.94 -0.24 -17.64
C VAL A 260 -27.25 -0.33 -18.43
N GLY A 261 -27.38 -1.37 -19.26
CA GLY A 261 -28.56 -1.61 -20.05
C GLY A 261 -28.58 -0.86 -21.39
N GLU A 262 -29.71 -0.91 -22.07
CA GLU A 262 -29.86 -0.43 -23.45
C GLU A 262 -30.02 1.09 -23.56
N THR A 263 -30.40 1.78 -22.48
CA THR A 263 -30.69 3.22 -22.50
C THR A 263 -29.51 4.05 -22.94
N LEU A 264 -28.33 3.79 -22.38
CA LEU A 264 -27.06 4.46 -22.74
C LEU A 264 -26.49 3.99 -24.10
N ALA A 265 -26.92 2.83 -24.59
CA ALA A 265 -26.53 2.35 -25.93
C ALA A 265 -27.31 3.03 -27.05
N THR A 266 -28.61 3.34 -26.83
CA THR A 266 -29.55 3.76 -27.84
C THR A 266 -29.90 5.24 -27.81
N LYS A 267 -29.77 5.93 -26.66
CA LYS A 267 -30.14 7.31 -26.45
C LYS A 267 -28.92 8.21 -26.19
N ASN A 268 -28.96 9.42 -26.74
CA ASN A 268 -28.01 10.47 -26.43
C ASN A 268 -28.42 11.13 -25.09
N VAL A 269 -28.09 10.46 -23.99
CA VAL A 269 -28.43 10.94 -22.63
C VAL A 269 -27.44 11.99 -22.15
N ASP A 270 -27.90 12.85 -21.26
CA ASP A 270 -27.13 14.03 -20.86
C ASP A 270 -25.82 13.73 -20.11
N ILE A 271 -25.79 12.63 -19.34
CA ILE A 271 -24.58 12.23 -18.64
C ILE A 271 -23.43 11.82 -19.60
N LEU A 272 -23.75 11.31 -20.80
CA LEU A 272 -22.77 11.04 -21.84
C LEU A 272 -22.10 12.33 -22.31
N LYS A 273 -22.87 13.42 -22.47
CA LYS A 273 -22.34 14.73 -22.86
C LYS A 273 -21.37 15.29 -21.81
N VAL A 274 -21.66 15.07 -20.53
CA VAL A 274 -20.76 15.44 -19.44
C VAL A 274 -19.48 14.62 -19.53
N ALA A 275 -19.58 13.29 -19.69
CA ALA A 275 -18.40 12.42 -19.80
C ALA A 275 -17.53 12.78 -21.00
N ASP A 276 -18.13 13.00 -22.18
CA ASP A 276 -17.41 13.38 -23.39
C ASP A 276 -16.70 14.73 -23.25
N ALA A 277 -17.34 15.72 -22.64
CA ALA A 277 -16.80 17.06 -22.44
C ALA A 277 -15.54 17.09 -21.55
N VAL A 278 -15.47 16.19 -20.56
CA VAL A 278 -14.32 16.08 -19.65
C VAL A 278 -13.26 15.06 -20.13
N GLY A 279 -13.42 14.48 -21.34
CA GLY A 279 -12.55 13.43 -21.86
C GLY A 279 -12.64 12.12 -21.09
N GLY A 280 -13.77 11.88 -20.42
CA GLY A 280 -14.07 10.66 -19.68
C GLY A 280 -14.22 9.44 -20.60
N LYS A 281 -13.98 8.26 -20.08
CA LYS A 281 -14.17 7.02 -20.83
C LYS A 281 -15.52 6.43 -20.52
N VAL A 282 -16.25 6.07 -21.60
CA VAL A 282 -17.60 5.53 -21.52
C VAL A 282 -17.59 4.05 -21.87
N PHE A 283 -18.13 3.23 -20.99
CA PHE A 283 -18.38 1.81 -21.20
C PHE A 283 -19.89 1.55 -21.26
N ARG A 284 -20.31 0.82 -22.27
CA ARG A 284 -21.71 0.41 -22.42
C ARG A 284 -21.81 -1.07 -22.14
N VAL A 285 -22.66 -1.42 -21.17
CA VAL A 285 -22.76 -2.77 -20.63
C VAL A 285 -24.20 -3.25 -20.77
N GLU A 286 -24.40 -4.25 -21.62
CA GLU A 286 -25.72 -4.79 -21.94
C GLU A 286 -25.99 -6.14 -21.28
N ASP A 287 -24.96 -6.82 -20.79
CA ASP A 287 -25.07 -8.11 -20.13
C ASP A 287 -24.05 -8.28 -18.98
N ALA A 288 -24.21 -9.37 -18.22
CA ALA A 288 -23.40 -9.65 -17.04
C ALA A 288 -21.90 -9.90 -17.38
N GLY A 289 -21.60 -10.49 -18.54
CA GLY A 289 -20.22 -10.71 -18.98
C GLY A 289 -19.52 -9.40 -19.33
N ALA A 290 -20.19 -8.54 -20.10
CA ALA A 290 -19.70 -7.21 -20.44
C ALA A 290 -19.45 -6.34 -19.18
N MET A 291 -20.23 -6.53 -18.11
CA MET A 291 -20.00 -5.85 -16.82
C MET A 291 -18.66 -6.25 -16.20
N ALA A 292 -18.36 -7.53 -16.11
CA ALA A 292 -17.10 -8.03 -15.60
C ALA A 292 -15.90 -7.55 -16.45
N ASP A 293 -16.01 -7.64 -17.77
CA ASP A 293 -14.97 -7.18 -18.69
C ASP A 293 -14.71 -5.68 -18.61
N CYS A 294 -15.75 -4.88 -18.41
CA CYS A 294 -15.65 -3.45 -18.21
C CYS A 294 -14.76 -3.13 -16.98
N PHE A 295 -15.08 -3.69 -15.84
CA PHE A 295 -14.29 -3.45 -14.61
C PHE A 295 -12.88 -4.00 -14.72
N ALA A 296 -12.67 -5.15 -15.35
CA ALA A 296 -11.34 -5.70 -15.64
C ALA A 296 -10.53 -4.77 -16.57
N THR A 297 -11.18 -4.11 -17.52
CA THR A 297 -10.55 -3.16 -18.42
C THR A 297 -10.16 -1.88 -17.69
N ILE A 298 -11.04 -1.30 -16.86
CA ILE A 298 -10.74 -0.15 -16.00
C ILE A 298 -9.55 -0.48 -15.09
N ASP A 299 -9.56 -1.66 -14.46
CA ASP A 299 -8.46 -2.13 -13.62
C ASP A 299 -7.12 -2.14 -14.36
N ARG A 300 -7.09 -2.67 -15.58
CA ARG A 300 -5.90 -2.74 -16.43
C ARG A 300 -5.40 -1.36 -16.84
N MET A 301 -6.32 -0.47 -17.23
CA MET A 301 -5.97 0.90 -17.63
C MET A 301 -5.36 1.69 -16.48
N GLU A 302 -5.92 1.53 -15.30
CA GLU A 302 -5.42 2.22 -14.13
C GLU A 302 -4.11 1.65 -13.58
N LYS A 303 -3.82 0.36 -13.78
CA LYS A 303 -2.55 -0.26 -13.37
C LYS A 303 -1.34 0.22 -14.16
N SER A 304 -1.50 0.51 -15.42
CA SER A 304 -0.38 0.86 -16.31
C SER A 304 0.32 2.17 -15.93
N GLU A 305 -0.30 3.00 -15.08
CA GLU A 305 0.23 4.30 -14.66
C GLU A 305 0.97 4.30 -13.31
N VAL A 306 1.01 3.17 -12.58
CA VAL A 306 1.71 3.09 -11.29
C VAL A 306 3.18 2.76 -11.49
N THR A 307 4.04 3.75 -11.33
CA THR A 307 5.48 3.52 -11.21
C THR A 307 5.78 3.09 -9.77
N VAL A 308 6.09 1.81 -9.57
CA VAL A 308 6.53 1.28 -8.27
C VAL A 308 7.96 1.74 -8.05
N SER A 309 8.18 2.73 -7.19
CA SER A 309 9.51 3.06 -6.71
C SER A 309 9.90 2.05 -5.63
N GLN A 310 10.82 1.15 -5.96
CA GLN A 310 11.44 0.26 -4.96
C GLN A 310 12.39 1.09 -4.11
N MET A 311 12.08 1.30 -2.83
CA MET A 311 13.06 1.79 -1.87
C MET A 311 13.84 0.60 -1.34
N GLU A 312 15.13 0.54 -1.67
CA GLU A 312 16.05 -0.38 -1.00
C GLU A 312 16.20 0.04 0.46
N THR A 313 15.66 -0.74 1.37
CA THR A 313 15.99 -0.60 2.78
C THR A 313 17.37 -1.19 3.04
N ARG A 314 18.16 -0.51 3.85
CA ARG A 314 19.47 -0.98 4.28
C ARG A 314 19.45 -1.18 5.78
N ASN A 315 19.77 -2.39 6.21
CA ASN A 315 19.82 -2.74 7.62
C ASN A 315 21.24 -2.53 8.16
N ASP A 316 21.36 -1.77 9.23
CA ASP A 316 22.62 -1.56 9.94
C ASP A 316 23.02 -2.84 10.70
N VAL A 317 24.23 -3.30 10.47
CA VAL A 317 24.78 -4.50 11.16
C VAL A 317 25.98 -4.16 12.06
N PHE A 318 26.12 -2.89 12.43
CA PHE A 318 27.25 -2.40 13.24
C PHE A 318 27.35 -3.06 14.61
N PHE A 319 26.22 -3.47 15.19
CA PHE A 319 26.18 -4.07 16.54
C PHE A 319 26.95 -5.38 16.64
N TYR A 320 27.05 -6.18 15.58
CA TYR A 320 27.89 -7.38 15.57
C TYR A 320 29.39 -7.03 15.75
N PHE A 321 29.82 -5.95 15.10
CA PHE A 321 31.19 -5.46 15.22
C PHE A 321 31.47 -4.85 16.59
N VAL A 322 30.48 -4.20 17.21
CA VAL A 322 30.59 -3.70 18.59
C VAL A 322 30.76 -4.85 19.57
N TRP A 323 29.95 -5.91 19.46
CA TRP A 323 30.09 -7.09 20.31
C TRP A 323 31.46 -7.78 20.13
N ALA A 324 31.92 -7.94 18.90
CA ALA A 324 33.22 -8.51 18.62
C ALA A 324 34.35 -7.64 19.19
N ALA A 325 34.23 -6.30 19.11
CA ALA A 325 35.18 -5.37 19.70
C ALA A 325 35.22 -5.49 21.25
N LEU A 326 34.07 -5.62 21.89
CA LEU A 326 33.95 -5.79 23.35
C LEU A 326 34.63 -7.12 23.80
N VAL A 327 34.41 -8.21 23.07
CA VAL A 327 35.06 -9.50 23.36
C VAL A 327 36.58 -9.38 23.20
N ALA A 328 37.04 -8.78 22.11
CA ALA A 328 38.50 -8.59 21.88
C ALA A 328 39.12 -7.70 22.97
N PHE A 329 38.42 -6.67 23.43
CA PHE A 329 38.84 -5.79 24.51
C PHE A 329 38.86 -6.53 25.87
N GLY A 330 37.86 -7.36 26.16
CA GLY A 330 37.87 -8.23 27.34
C GLY A 330 39.06 -9.20 27.37
N LEU A 331 39.36 -9.83 26.22
CA LEU A 331 40.54 -10.68 26.09
C LEU A 331 41.85 -9.91 26.25
N PHE A 332 41.90 -8.66 25.75
CA PHE A 332 43.03 -7.76 26.00
C PHE A 332 43.27 -7.53 27.49
N LEU A 333 42.22 -7.18 28.25
CA LEU A 333 42.33 -6.94 29.69
C LEU A 333 42.77 -8.20 30.43
N LEU A 334 42.22 -9.37 30.10
CA LEU A 334 42.63 -10.63 30.69
C LEU A 334 44.10 -10.96 30.38
N ALA A 335 44.54 -10.74 29.15
CA ALA A 335 45.93 -10.96 28.76
C ALA A 335 46.89 -10.00 29.50
N GLU A 336 46.50 -8.74 29.72
CA GLU A 336 47.28 -7.74 30.45
C GLU A 336 47.40 -8.12 31.92
N VAL A 337 46.31 -8.51 32.59
CA VAL A 337 46.33 -9.00 33.98
C VAL A 337 47.20 -10.24 34.10
N PHE A 338 47.09 -11.20 33.18
CA PHE A 338 47.89 -12.45 33.24
C PHE A 338 49.38 -12.21 33.05
N ILE A 339 49.75 -11.22 32.24
CA ILE A 339 51.15 -10.85 32.02
C ILE A 339 51.70 -10.04 33.21
N LEU A 340 50.88 -9.20 33.87
CA LEU A 340 51.27 -8.41 35.05
C LEU A 340 51.38 -9.25 36.31
N THR A 341 50.69 -10.39 36.40
CA THR A 341 50.70 -11.30 37.58
C THR A 341 51.75 -12.40 37.48
N ARG A 342 52.50 -12.50 36.36
CA ARG A 342 53.66 -13.34 36.18
C ARG A 342 54.94 -12.52 36.12
#